data_43766c141694ebe13365b18351600642
#
_entry.id   43766c141694ebe13365b18351600642
#
_cell.length_a   1.000
_cell.length_b   1.000
_cell.length_c   1.000
_cell.angle_alpha   90.00
_cell.angle_beta   90.00
_cell.angle_gamma   90.00
#
_symmetry.space_group_name_H-M   'P 1'
#
loop_
_entity.id
_entity.type
_entity.pdbx_description
1 polymer ?
#
loop_
_entity_poly.entity_id
_entity_poly.type
_entity_poly.pdbx_seq_one_letter_code
_entity_poly.pdbx_strand_id
1 'polypeptide(L)'
;MMQAAYIDDLSETLKAVLQDPSFAGMFPELAAADIIFDRPIDTLAPAKTTIDLFLYDLRENLDLRLNEVTTTRVGNQVITHPAALRLACSYLATAWPVGGADLPLQEQRLLSEVLVVLSHYPTIPSNFLQGSLVGQDPPLPLVALHPDALKNLAEFWSSLGSKLKASLTLTATISVPIFSDVPDFIVTTHRTGYTQGTPPATETLIQVGGRVVDLTAQGVPGALVDLMDAGLRETTNDNGQFNFESVSAGAHTIRAVAVGFKPQTQPFTVPGSPEDYVITLTPL
;
A
#
# COMPACT_ATOMS: atom_id res chain seq x y z
N MET A 1 -9.00 -9.05 -4.74
CA MET A 1 -8.25 -9.67 -5.86
C MET A 1 -6.82 -9.22 -5.70
N MET A 2 -5.84 -10.12 -5.61
CA MET A 2 -4.42 -9.77 -5.48
C MET A 2 -3.99 -9.02 -6.75
N GLN A 3 -3.50 -7.79 -6.61
CA GLN A 3 -2.97 -7.02 -7.72
C GLN A 3 -1.47 -7.34 -7.80
N ALA A 4 -1.05 -8.03 -8.83
CA ALA A 4 0.38 -8.31 -9.04
C ALA A 4 1.12 -7.00 -9.35
N ALA A 5 2.29 -6.80 -8.76
CA ALA A 5 3.20 -5.72 -9.15
C ALA A 5 4.22 -6.29 -10.15
N TYR A 6 4.26 -5.73 -11.36
CA TYR A 6 5.13 -6.18 -12.43
C TYR A 6 6.40 -5.32 -12.51
N ILE A 7 7.53 -5.97 -12.73
CA ILE A 7 8.84 -5.31 -12.80
C ILE A 7 9.00 -4.48 -14.09
N ASP A 8 8.39 -4.91 -15.18
CA ASP A 8 8.35 -4.16 -16.44
C ASP A 8 7.63 -2.82 -16.29
N ASP A 9 6.56 -2.74 -15.48
CA ASP A 9 5.91 -1.48 -15.14
C ASP A 9 6.86 -0.51 -14.40
N LEU A 10 7.82 -1.04 -13.60
CA LEU A 10 8.86 -0.21 -13.01
C LEU A 10 9.82 0.33 -14.06
N SER A 11 10.20 -0.48 -15.04
CA SER A 11 11.05 -0.03 -16.16
C SER A 11 10.37 1.09 -16.95
N GLU A 12 9.10 0.94 -17.30
CA GLU A 12 8.33 2.00 -17.97
C GLU A 12 8.13 3.24 -17.07
N THR A 13 8.01 3.05 -15.75
CA THR A 13 7.98 4.16 -14.77
C THR A 13 9.30 4.94 -14.78
N LEU A 14 10.45 4.25 -14.75
CA LEU A 14 11.77 4.90 -14.81
C LEU A 14 11.99 5.63 -16.13
N LYS A 15 11.51 5.07 -17.22
CA LYS A 15 11.51 5.73 -18.54
C LYS A 15 10.66 7.02 -18.50
N ALA A 16 9.48 6.98 -17.92
CA ALA A 16 8.62 8.17 -17.76
C ALA A 16 9.31 9.25 -16.91
N VAL A 17 10.04 8.87 -15.85
CA VAL A 17 10.84 9.80 -15.03
C VAL A 17 11.94 10.47 -15.84
N LEU A 18 12.69 9.70 -16.65
CA LEU A 18 13.77 10.26 -17.49
C LEU A 18 13.24 11.15 -18.61
N GLN A 19 12.02 10.93 -19.06
CA GLN A 19 11.34 11.71 -20.08
C GLN A 19 10.45 12.82 -19.51
N ASP A 20 10.65 13.21 -18.23
CA ASP A 20 9.90 14.29 -17.61
C ASP A 20 10.03 15.60 -18.41
N PRO A 21 8.92 16.16 -18.91
CA PRO A 21 8.93 17.38 -19.69
C PRO A 21 9.52 18.60 -18.95
N SER A 22 9.52 18.60 -17.63
CA SER A 22 10.09 19.69 -16.83
C SER A 22 11.59 19.86 -17.03
N PHE A 23 12.30 18.80 -17.40
CA PHE A 23 13.74 18.82 -17.70
C PHE A 23 14.06 19.00 -19.19
N ALA A 24 13.08 18.91 -20.09
CA ALA A 24 13.32 18.96 -21.54
C ALA A 24 14.03 20.23 -22.02
N GLY A 25 13.71 21.38 -21.39
CA GLY A 25 14.37 22.65 -21.71
C GLY A 25 15.80 22.74 -21.18
N MET A 26 16.13 22.01 -20.11
CA MET A 26 17.47 21.98 -19.49
C MET A 26 18.37 20.93 -20.15
N PHE A 27 17.80 19.77 -20.48
CA PHE A 27 18.50 18.60 -21.02
C PHE A 27 17.87 18.14 -22.34
N PRO A 28 17.98 18.95 -23.43
CA PRO A 28 17.32 18.64 -24.70
C PRO A 28 17.85 17.35 -25.36
N GLU A 29 19.11 16.97 -25.10
CA GLU A 29 19.70 15.77 -25.66
C GLU A 29 19.14 14.52 -24.97
N LEU A 30 19.02 14.52 -23.64
CA LEU A 30 18.37 13.45 -22.89
C LEU A 30 16.87 13.34 -23.25
N ALA A 31 16.18 14.47 -23.37
CA ALA A 31 14.76 14.48 -23.73
C ALA A 31 14.48 13.90 -25.12
N ALA A 32 15.47 13.98 -26.05
CA ALA A 32 15.39 13.40 -27.37
C ALA A 32 15.93 11.97 -27.48
N ALA A 33 16.55 11.46 -26.42
CA ALA A 33 17.17 10.13 -26.39
C ALA A 33 16.10 9.02 -26.33
N ASP A 34 16.37 7.92 -27.00
CA ASP A 34 15.60 6.70 -26.84
C ASP A 34 15.97 6.03 -25.49
N ILE A 35 15.00 5.50 -24.78
CA ILE A 35 15.22 4.75 -23.53
C ILE A 35 14.92 3.28 -23.81
N ILE A 36 15.92 2.41 -23.60
CA ILE A 36 15.82 0.97 -23.81
C ILE A 36 16.21 0.19 -22.55
N PHE A 37 15.97 -1.12 -22.55
CA PHE A 37 16.21 -2.00 -21.40
C PHE A 37 17.01 -3.25 -21.78
N ASP A 38 17.92 -3.09 -22.74
CA ASP A 38 18.72 -4.17 -23.28
C ASP A 38 19.95 -4.46 -22.38
N ARG A 39 20.67 -5.53 -22.73
CA ARG A 39 21.97 -5.80 -22.13
C ARG A 39 23.02 -4.88 -22.77
N PRO A 40 23.82 -4.13 -21.99
CA PRO A 40 24.85 -3.23 -22.51
C PRO A 40 26.08 -4.01 -23.01
N ILE A 41 26.00 -4.54 -24.22
CA ILE A 41 27.08 -5.30 -24.87
C ILE A 41 27.74 -4.47 -25.96
N ASP A 42 29.03 -4.78 -26.29
CA ASP A 42 29.82 -4.05 -27.29
C ASP A 42 29.18 -4.00 -28.68
N THR A 43 28.29 -4.93 -28.98
CA THR A 43 27.54 -4.99 -30.25
C THR A 43 26.29 -4.13 -30.27
N LEU A 44 25.93 -3.48 -29.16
CA LEU A 44 24.81 -2.55 -29.12
C LEU A 44 25.17 -1.30 -29.93
N ALA A 45 24.48 -1.09 -31.04
CA ALA A 45 24.72 -0.01 -31.99
C ALA A 45 23.39 0.71 -32.30
N PRO A 46 22.88 1.55 -31.39
CA PRO A 46 21.62 2.24 -31.60
C PRO A 46 21.71 3.24 -32.75
N ALA A 47 20.60 3.45 -33.45
CA ALA A 47 20.54 4.41 -34.58
C ALA A 47 20.45 5.87 -34.13
N LYS A 48 20.11 6.10 -32.85
CA LYS A 48 19.99 7.43 -32.22
C LYS A 48 20.67 7.40 -30.84
N THR A 49 20.94 8.58 -30.30
CA THR A 49 21.35 8.72 -28.91
C THR A 49 20.37 7.99 -28.00
N THR A 50 20.89 7.09 -27.17
CA THR A 50 20.12 6.13 -26.39
C THR A 50 20.65 6.07 -24.95
N ILE A 51 19.75 6.02 -23.99
CA ILE A 51 20.03 5.62 -22.61
C ILE A 51 19.50 4.21 -22.43
N ASP A 52 20.35 3.33 -21.97
CA ASP A 52 20.01 1.93 -21.69
C ASP A 52 19.96 1.71 -20.18
N LEU A 53 18.82 1.21 -19.68
CA LEU A 53 18.55 0.88 -18.29
C LEU A 53 18.49 -0.64 -18.10
N PHE A 54 19.61 -1.28 -17.98
CA PHE A 54 19.70 -2.73 -17.82
C PHE A 54 19.39 -3.16 -16.38
N LEU A 55 18.32 -3.93 -16.18
CA LEU A 55 18.01 -4.58 -14.90
C LEU A 55 18.99 -5.73 -14.67
N TYR A 56 19.88 -5.61 -13.66
CA TYR A 56 20.91 -6.62 -13.43
C TYR A 56 20.74 -7.41 -12.13
N ASP A 57 19.94 -6.90 -11.17
CA ASP A 57 19.79 -7.57 -9.88
C ASP A 57 18.42 -7.32 -9.26
N LEU A 58 17.90 -8.34 -8.58
CA LEU A 58 16.63 -8.33 -7.85
C LEU A 58 16.87 -8.92 -6.46
N ARG A 59 16.58 -8.14 -5.43
CA ARG A 59 16.74 -8.57 -4.02
C ARG A 59 15.60 -8.07 -3.15
N GLU A 60 15.35 -8.76 -2.06
CA GLU A 60 14.53 -8.21 -1.00
C GLU A 60 15.26 -7.04 -0.34
N ASN A 61 14.57 -5.91 -0.18
CA ASN A 61 15.06 -4.77 0.57
C ASN A 61 14.74 -4.98 2.05
N LEU A 62 15.73 -5.47 2.80
CA LEU A 62 15.57 -5.79 4.22
C LEU A 62 15.43 -4.55 5.10
N ASP A 63 16.02 -3.41 4.69
CA ASP A 63 15.95 -2.16 5.45
C ASP A 63 14.54 -1.54 5.39
N LEU A 64 13.82 -1.80 4.31
CA LEU A 64 12.45 -1.33 4.11
C LEU A 64 11.40 -2.42 4.31
N ARG A 65 11.81 -3.59 4.82
CA ARG A 65 10.90 -4.69 5.09
C ARG A 65 9.88 -4.30 6.15
N LEU A 66 8.61 -4.42 5.82
CA LEU A 66 7.51 -4.27 6.76
C LEU A 66 7.08 -5.66 7.22
N ASN A 67 6.98 -5.86 8.53
CA ASN A 67 6.45 -7.10 9.10
C ASN A 67 5.07 -6.89 9.75
N GLU A 68 4.60 -5.66 9.75
CA GLU A 68 3.32 -5.30 10.35
C GLU A 68 2.17 -5.58 9.37
N VAL A 69 1.17 -6.25 9.89
CA VAL A 69 -0.10 -6.47 9.20
C VAL A 69 -0.95 -5.22 9.40
N THR A 70 -1.50 -4.67 8.34
CA THR A 70 -2.46 -3.57 8.45
C THR A 70 -3.88 -4.10 8.37
N THR A 71 -4.83 -3.42 9.00
CA THR A 71 -6.23 -3.80 8.97
C THR A 71 -7.09 -2.62 8.53
N THR A 72 -8.04 -2.88 7.63
CA THR A 72 -9.08 -1.90 7.28
C THR A 72 -10.45 -2.48 7.59
N ARG A 73 -11.36 -1.61 8.05
CA ARG A 73 -12.73 -2.00 8.33
C ARG A 73 -13.65 -1.54 7.19
N VAL A 74 -14.39 -2.49 6.63
CA VAL A 74 -15.41 -2.24 5.60
C VAL A 74 -16.73 -2.83 6.11
N GLY A 75 -17.64 -1.97 6.58
CA GLY A 75 -18.90 -2.41 7.18
C GLY A 75 -18.68 -3.32 8.40
N ASN A 76 -19.13 -4.57 8.30
CA ASN A 76 -18.98 -5.58 9.35
C ASN A 76 -17.79 -6.53 9.15
N GLN A 77 -16.92 -6.24 8.22
CA GLN A 77 -15.70 -7.01 8.00
C GLN A 77 -14.46 -6.22 8.41
N VAL A 78 -13.49 -6.92 8.93
CA VAL A 78 -12.11 -6.45 9.07
C VAL A 78 -11.30 -7.16 7.99
N ILE A 79 -10.73 -6.37 7.08
CA ILE A 79 -9.84 -6.89 6.05
C ILE A 79 -8.42 -6.76 6.57
N THR A 80 -7.76 -7.89 6.71
CA THR A 80 -6.37 -7.96 7.10
C THR A 80 -5.50 -7.97 5.85
N HIS A 81 -4.60 -6.98 5.75
CA HIS A 81 -3.64 -6.82 4.66
C HIS A 81 -2.27 -7.31 5.16
N PRO A 82 -1.80 -8.47 4.72
CA PRO A 82 -0.45 -8.94 5.03
C PRO A 82 0.60 -7.99 4.44
N ALA A 83 1.77 -7.90 5.09
CA ALA A 83 2.86 -7.07 4.60
C ALA A 83 3.32 -7.52 3.21
N ALA A 84 3.50 -6.56 2.30
CA ALA A 84 4.03 -6.81 0.97
C ALA A 84 5.55 -7.03 1.02
N LEU A 85 6.08 -7.85 0.11
CA LEU A 85 7.51 -7.98 -0.12
C LEU A 85 8.07 -6.66 -0.66
N ARG A 86 9.11 -6.13 -0.06
CA ARG A 86 9.84 -4.95 -0.55
C ARG A 86 10.96 -5.41 -1.47
N LEU A 87 10.75 -5.29 -2.79
CA LEU A 87 11.68 -5.75 -3.82
C LEU A 87 12.53 -4.59 -4.33
N ALA A 88 13.84 -4.66 -4.08
CA ALA A 88 14.84 -3.76 -4.64
C ALA A 88 15.22 -4.25 -6.03
N CYS A 89 14.96 -3.41 -7.03
CA CYS A 89 15.30 -3.63 -8.42
C CYS A 89 16.49 -2.75 -8.78
N SER A 90 17.63 -3.34 -9.11
CA SER A 90 18.87 -2.62 -9.41
C SER A 90 19.13 -2.57 -10.92
N TYR A 91 19.26 -1.35 -11.42
CA TYR A 91 19.52 -1.07 -12.82
C TYR A 91 20.91 -0.46 -13.01
N LEU A 92 21.49 -0.76 -14.15
CA LEU A 92 22.70 -0.11 -14.68
C LEU A 92 22.29 0.81 -15.82
N ALA A 93 22.51 2.11 -15.67
CA ALA A 93 22.28 3.07 -16.71
C ALA A 93 23.56 3.32 -17.50
N THR A 94 23.50 3.17 -18.81
CA THR A 94 24.58 3.47 -19.76
C THR A 94 24.09 4.42 -20.85
N ALA A 95 24.97 5.29 -21.35
CA ALA A 95 24.67 6.23 -22.41
C ALA A 95 25.36 5.83 -23.72
N TRP A 96 24.64 5.91 -24.82
CA TRP A 96 25.08 5.54 -26.17
C TRP A 96 24.83 6.72 -27.12
N PRO A 97 25.74 7.73 -27.13
CA PRO A 97 25.59 8.89 -28.00
C PRO A 97 25.83 8.53 -29.47
N VAL A 98 25.07 9.18 -30.36
CA VAL A 98 25.19 9.01 -31.81
C VAL A 98 25.26 10.36 -32.49
N GLY A 99 26.24 10.53 -33.41
CA GLY A 99 26.29 11.72 -34.29
C GLY A 99 26.97 12.95 -33.71
N GLY A 100 27.68 12.84 -32.61
CA GLY A 100 28.45 13.95 -32.01
C GLY A 100 29.89 14.03 -32.51
N ALA A 101 30.56 15.18 -32.29
CA ALA A 101 31.95 15.38 -32.61
C ALA A 101 32.91 14.71 -31.62
N ASP A 102 32.49 14.56 -30.35
CA ASP A 102 33.25 13.96 -29.26
C ASP A 102 32.33 13.07 -28.44
N LEU A 103 32.16 11.85 -28.89
CA LEU A 103 31.26 10.85 -28.29
C LEU A 103 31.59 10.53 -26.83
N PRO A 104 32.88 10.43 -26.41
CA PRO A 104 33.18 10.18 -24.99
C PRO A 104 32.74 11.33 -24.05
N LEU A 105 32.88 12.57 -24.44
CA LEU A 105 32.41 13.70 -23.63
C LEU A 105 30.89 13.82 -23.65
N GLN A 106 30.26 13.49 -24.76
CA GLN A 106 28.80 13.44 -24.88
C GLN A 106 28.22 12.33 -23.99
N GLU A 107 28.85 11.15 -23.94
CA GLU A 107 28.47 10.07 -23.01
C GLU A 107 28.50 10.55 -21.54
N GLN A 108 29.59 11.21 -21.11
CA GLN A 108 29.72 11.73 -19.76
C GLN A 108 28.67 12.80 -19.44
N ARG A 109 28.33 13.64 -20.41
CA ARG A 109 27.28 14.66 -20.26
C ARG A 109 25.91 14.01 -20.08
N LEU A 110 25.54 13.06 -20.95
CA LEU A 110 24.28 12.34 -20.84
C LEU A 110 24.13 11.59 -19.52
N LEU A 111 25.19 10.94 -19.04
CA LEU A 111 25.16 10.30 -17.72
C LEU A 111 24.97 11.32 -16.58
N SER A 112 25.57 12.52 -16.71
CA SER A 112 25.35 13.59 -15.72
C SER A 112 23.90 14.08 -15.74
N GLU A 113 23.26 14.21 -16.90
CA GLU A 113 21.87 14.59 -17.06
C GLU A 113 20.93 13.52 -16.47
N VAL A 114 21.17 12.24 -16.76
CA VAL A 114 20.46 11.10 -16.17
C VAL A 114 20.58 11.12 -14.65
N LEU A 115 21.77 11.34 -14.11
CA LEU A 115 21.99 11.41 -12.67
C LEU A 115 21.19 12.54 -12.02
N VAL A 116 21.17 13.73 -12.63
CA VAL A 116 20.41 14.88 -12.10
C VAL A 116 18.93 14.58 -12.07
N VAL A 117 18.35 14.04 -13.16
CA VAL A 117 16.93 13.72 -13.23
C VAL A 117 16.56 12.65 -12.20
N LEU A 118 17.30 11.55 -12.13
CA LEU A 118 17.01 10.47 -11.17
C LEU A 118 17.19 10.89 -9.72
N SER A 119 18.22 11.72 -9.42
CA SER A 119 18.46 12.22 -8.06
C SER A 119 17.47 13.30 -7.62
N HIS A 120 16.78 13.93 -8.58
CA HIS A 120 15.73 14.89 -8.27
C HIS A 120 14.53 14.23 -7.55
N TYR A 121 14.32 12.95 -7.80
CA TYR A 121 13.21 12.19 -7.26
C TYR A 121 13.68 11.07 -6.31
N PRO A 122 14.01 11.37 -5.03
CA PRO A 122 14.37 10.35 -4.04
C PRO A 122 13.22 9.36 -3.78
N THR A 123 12.00 9.78 -4.14
CA THR A 123 10.79 8.97 -4.19
C THR A 123 10.09 9.27 -5.49
N ILE A 124 9.73 8.24 -6.24
CA ILE A 124 9.07 8.40 -7.55
C ILE A 124 7.67 8.99 -7.34
N PRO A 125 7.36 10.16 -7.94
CA PRO A 125 6.05 10.77 -7.86
C PRO A 125 4.96 9.93 -8.53
N SER A 126 3.75 9.97 -7.98
CA SER A 126 2.63 9.13 -8.43
C SER A 126 2.22 9.36 -9.90
N ASN A 127 2.47 10.55 -10.46
CA ASN A 127 2.16 10.88 -11.85
C ASN A 127 3.05 10.15 -12.87
N PHE A 128 4.19 9.58 -12.46
CA PHE A 128 5.05 8.77 -13.33
C PHE A 128 4.77 7.28 -13.24
N LEU A 129 4.05 6.83 -12.20
CA LEU A 129 3.79 5.40 -12.00
C LEU A 129 2.98 4.81 -13.14
N GLN A 130 3.42 3.65 -13.64
CA GLN A 130 2.81 2.93 -14.75
C GLN A 130 2.20 1.61 -14.30
N GLY A 131 1.16 1.17 -15.01
CA GLY A 131 0.57 -0.15 -14.88
C GLY A 131 0.18 -0.53 -13.46
N SER A 132 0.68 -1.65 -13.00
CA SER A 132 0.41 -2.21 -11.67
C SER A 132 0.99 -1.41 -10.50
N LEU A 133 1.85 -0.44 -10.76
CA LEU A 133 2.45 0.41 -9.72
C LEU A 133 1.59 1.64 -9.39
N VAL A 134 0.55 1.92 -10.17
CA VAL A 134 -0.35 3.05 -9.93
C VAL A 134 -1.06 2.87 -8.57
N GLY A 135 -0.91 3.87 -7.71
CA GLY A 135 -1.51 3.84 -6.37
C GLY A 135 -0.75 2.98 -5.36
N GLN A 136 0.47 2.55 -5.67
CA GLN A 136 1.28 1.75 -4.75
C GLN A 136 1.62 2.53 -3.47
N ASP A 137 1.39 1.88 -2.33
CA ASP A 137 1.72 2.36 -1.00
C ASP A 137 2.55 1.28 -0.26
N PRO A 138 3.64 1.65 0.44
CA PRO A 138 4.26 2.97 0.52
C PRO A 138 4.89 3.42 -0.80
N PRO A 139 5.17 4.74 -0.94
CA PRO A 139 5.81 5.30 -2.13
C PRO A 139 7.11 4.60 -2.51
N LEU A 140 7.46 4.63 -3.80
CA LEU A 140 8.63 3.94 -4.35
C LEU A 140 9.91 4.75 -4.14
N PRO A 141 10.81 4.36 -3.23
CA PRO A 141 12.10 5.03 -3.09
C PRO A 141 13.01 4.70 -4.27
N LEU A 142 13.73 5.72 -4.74
CA LEU A 142 14.72 5.66 -5.80
C LEU A 142 16.06 6.16 -5.27
N VAL A 143 17.09 5.34 -5.37
CA VAL A 143 18.45 5.66 -4.95
C VAL A 143 19.39 5.55 -6.13
N ALA A 144 19.98 6.67 -6.54
CA ALA A 144 21.06 6.69 -7.52
C ALA A 144 22.42 6.55 -6.82
N LEU A 145 23.36 5.86 -7.46
CA LEU A 145 24.74 5.68 -7.00
C LEU A 145 24.85 5.02 -5.61
N HIS A 146 24.11 3.93 -5.38
CA HIS A 146 24.24 3.20 -4.12
C HIS A 146 25.66 2.64 -3.96
N PRO A 147 26.36 2.89 -2.83
CA PRO A 147 27.78 2.53 -2.67
C PRO A 147 28.08 1.03 -2.73
N ASP A 148 27.09 0.19 -2.44
CA ASP A 148 27.24 -1.27 -2.45
C ASP A 148 26.68 -1.95 -3.73
N ALA A 149 26.26 -1.18 -4.71
CA ALA A 149 25.53 -1.73 -5.86
C ALA A 149 26.37 -2.67 -6.74
N LEU A 150 27.62 -2.29 -7.07
CA LEU A 150 28.54 -3.09 -7.87
C LEU A 150 29.95 -3.01 -7.30
N LYS A 151 30.34 -3.97 -6.49
CA LYS A 151 31.66 -3.98 -5.82
C LYS A 151 32.84 -4.28 -6.74
N ASN A 152 32.61 -5.05 -7.84
CA ASN A 152 33.64 -5.41 -8.81
C ASN A 152 33.18 -5.13 -10.24
N LEU A 153 33.31 -3.88 -10.66
CA LEU A 153 32.91 -3.43 -11.99
C LEU A 153 33.63 -4.21 -13.12
N ALA A 154 34.92 -4.50 -12.96
CA ALA A 154 35.69 -5.21 -13.99
C ALA A 154 35.15 -6.62 -14.22
N GLU A 155 34.85 -7.36 -13.16
CA GLU A 155 34.29 -8.70 -13.23
C GLU A 155 32.88 -8.68 -13.82
N PHE A 156 32.07 -7.70 -13.41
CA PHE A 156 30.70 -7.53 -13.93
C PHE A 156 30.72 -7.31 -15.46
N TRP A 157 31.51 -6.36 -15.96
CA TRP A 157 31.63 -6.11 -17.40
C TRP A 157 32.23 -7.29 -18.16
N SER A 158 33.21 -7.98 -17.59
CA SER A 158 33.77 -9.18 -18.15
C SER A 158 32.74 -10.31 -18.28
N SER A 159 31.87 -10.47 -17.29
CA SER A 159 30.78 -11.46 -17.30
C SER A 159 29.70 -11.16 -18.35
N LEU A 160 29.53 -9.91 -18.72
CA LEU A 160 28.68 -9.49 -19.82
C LEU A 160 29.35 -9.73 -21.20
N GLY A 161 30.63 -10.06 -21.24
CA GLY A 161 31.40 -10.18 -22.45
C GLY A 161 31.74 -8.85 -23.13
N SER A 162 31.72 -7.75 -22.35
CA SER A 162 31.89 -6.38 -22.83
C SER A 162 33.04 -5.66 -22.13
N LYS A 163 33.55 -4.61 -22.80
CA LYS A 163 34.54 -3.73 -22.21
C LYS A 163 33.91 -2.82 -21.15
N LEU A 164 34.74 -2.42 -20.20
CA LEU A 164 34.33 -1.45 -19.17
C LEU A 164 33.83 -0.16 -19.83
N LYS A 165 32.61 0.24 -19.46
CA LYS A 165 31.96 1.47 -19.93
C LYS A 165 31.51 2.30 -18.73
N ALA A 166 31.52 3.62 -18.87
CA ALA A 166 30.98 4.51 -17.87
C ALA A 166 29.49 4.20 -17.64
N SER A 167 29.09 4.10 -16.39
CA SER A 167 27.73 3.72 -16.02
C SER A 167 27.32 4.25 -14.67
N LEU A 168 26.02 4.38 -14.45
CA LEU A 168 25.41 4.73 -13.18
C LEU A 168 24.60 3.56 -12.66
N THR A 169 24.66 3.30 -11.38
CA THR A 169 23.77 2.34 -10.73
C THR A 169 22.57 3.06 -10.11
N LEU A 170 21.40 2.50 -10.22
CA LEU A 170 20.22 2.97 -9.52
C LEU A 170 19.45 1.78 -8.95
N THR A 171 18.80 2.01 -7.82
CA THR A 171 17.96 1.00 -7.16
C THR A 171 16.61 1.62 -6.84
N ALA A 172 15.55 1.03 -7.37
CA ALA A 172 14.17 1.39 -7.04
C ALA A 172 13.55 0.24 -6.25
N THR A 173 12.78 0.56 -5.20
CA THR A 173 12.12 -0.46 -4.38
C THR A 173 10.62 -0.41 -4.60
N ILE A 174 10.04 -1.53 -5.05
CA ILE A 174 8.59 -1.71 -5.23
C ILE A 174 8.02 -2.58 -4.12
N SER A 175 6.69 -2.47 -3.88
CA SER A 175 5.94 -3.36 -3.00
C SER A 175 5.26 -4.43 -3.83
N VAL A 176 5.59 -5.69 -3.57
CA VAL A 176 4.99 -6.84 -4.24
C VAL A 176 4.07 -7.55 -3.25
N PRO A 177 2.74 -7.47 -3.41
CA PRO A 177 1.82 -8.24 -2.56
C PRO A 177 1.97 -9.72 -2.86
N ILE A 178 2.38 -10.50 -1.86
CA ILE A 178 2.62 -11.93 -1.96
C ILE A 178 1.50 -12.77 -1.33
N PHE A 179 0.62 -12.12 -0.56
CA PHE A 179 -0.52 -12.74 0.07
C PHE A 179 -1.80 -11.99 -0.30
N SER A 180 -2.90 -12.73 -0.37
CA SER A 180 -4.22 -12.12 -0.54
C SER A 180 -4.69 -11.50 0.76
N ASP A 181 -5.47 -10.43 0.66
CA ASP A 181 -6.21 -9.87 1.78
C ASP A 181 -7.12 -10.93 2.40
N VAL A 182 -7.15 -10.98 3.73
CA VAL A 182 -7.98 -11.93 4.49
C VAL A 182 -9.14 -11.17 5.11
N PRO A 183 -10.37 -11.33 4.57
CA PRO A 183 -11.55 -10.79 5.21
C PRO A 183 -11.92 -11.66 6.42
N ASP A 184 -12.21 -11.02 7.53
CA ASP A 184 -12.74 -11.65 8.74
C ASP A 184 -14.00 -10.90 9.21
N PHE A 185 -14.91 -11.62 9.84
CA PHE A 185 -16.13 -11.02 10.36
C PHE A 185 -15.95 -10.58 11.80
N ILE A 186 -16.47 -9.39 12.12
CA ILE A 186 -16.49 -8.92 13.50
C ILE A 186 -17.46 -9.76 14.29
N VAL A 187 -16.99 -10.40 15.34
CA VAL A 187 -17.84 -11.10 16.30
C VAL A 187 -18.60 -10.05 17.12
N THR A 188 -19.91 -9.96 16.91
CA THR A 188 -20.80 -9.03 17.63
C THR A 188 -21.61 -9.72 18.71
N THR A 189 -21.67 -11.06 18.70
CA THR A 189 -22.46 -11.82 19.66
C THR A 189 -21.68 -13.02 20.16
N HIS A 190 -21.53 -13.13 21.48
CA HIS A 190 -20.95 -14.30 22.14
C HIS A 190 -22.00 -14.93 23.05
N ARG A 191 -22.25 -16.23 22.91
CA ARG A 191 -23.25 -16.97 23.69
C ARG A 191 -22.56 -17.94 24.66
N THR A 192 -22.85 -17.78 25.93
CA THR A 192 -22.37 -18.69 26.98
C THR A 192 -23.58 -19.39 27.65
N GLY A 193 -23.57 -20.70 27.67
CA GLY A 193 -24.57 -21.50 28.31
C GLY A 193 -24.05 -22.18 29.58
N TYR A 194 -24.74 -22.05 30.68
CA TYR A 194 -24.46 -22.76 31.92
C TYR A 194 -25.59 -23.76 32.19
N THR A 195 -25.23 -24.99 32.51
CA THR A 195 -26.22 -26.04 32.89
C THR A 195 -25.87 -26.55 34.29
N GLN A 196 -26.80 -26.46 35.21
CA GLN A 196 -26.62 -26.89 36.60
C GLN A 196 -27.86 -27.60 37.13
N GLY A 197 -27.63 -28.61 37.96
CA GLY A 197 -28.67 -29.31 38.72
C GLY A 197 -29.34 -30.50 38.04
N THR A 198 -30.32 -31.13 38.77
CA THR A 198 -31.10 -32.28 38.30
C THR A 198 -32.57 -32.05 38.73
N PRO A 199 -33.52 -31.75 37.83
CA PRO A 199 -33.33 -31.60 36.37
C PRO A 199 -32.43 -30.44 36.01
N PRO A 200 -31.69 -30.51 34.88
CA PRO A 200 -30.77 -29.47 34.50
C PRO A 200 -31.49 -28.17 34.19
N ALA A 201 -31.09 -27.08 34.86
CA ALA A 201 -31.48 -25.72 34.48
C ALA A 201 -30.39 -25.12 33.60
N THR A 202 -30.75 -24.61 32.43
CA THR A 202 -29.82 -23.97 31.51
C THR A 202 -30.07 -22.48 31.49
N GLU A 203 -29.07 -21.71 31.88
CA GLU A 203 -29.06 -20.26 31.72
C GLU A 203 -28.17 -19.91 30.53
N THR A 204 -28.68 -19.10 29.63
CA THR A 204 -27.93 -18.62 28.46
C THR A 204 -27.72 -17.12 28.59
N LEU A 205 -26.46 -16.74 28.74
CA LEU A 205 -26.04 -15.34 28.75
C LEU A 205 -25.49 -14.99 27.35
N ILE A 206 -25.97 -13.89 26.79
CA ILE A 206 -25.58 -13.41 25.47
C ILE A 206 -24.92 -12.07 25.64
N GLN A 207 -23.65 -12.00 25.27
CA GLN A 207 -22.92 -10.77 25.18
C GLN A 207 -23.13 -10.18 23.77
N VAL A 208 -23.47 -8.88 23.72
CA VAL A 208 -23.78 -8.20 22.46
C VAL A 208 -22.97 -6.94 22.32
N GLY A 209 -22.14 -6.89 21.30
CA GLY A 209 -21.39 -5.70 20.89
C GLY A 209 -22.04 -5.00 19.71
N GLY A 210 -22.11 -3.67 19.75
CA GLY A 210 -22.64 -2.86 18.67
C GLY A 210 -21.88 -1.55 18.47
N ARG A 211 -22.38 -0.74 17.55
CA ARG A 211 -21.74 0.53 17.22
C ARG A 211 -22.76 1.64 16.97
N VAL A 212 -22.45 2.84 17.45
CA VAL A 212 -23.17 4.08 17.13
C VAL A 212 -22.34 4.86 16.12
N VAL A 213 -22.95 5.20 14.99
CA VAL A 213 -22.29 5.92 13.89
C VAL A 213 -23.09 7.15 13.46
N ASP A 214 -22.45 8.07 12.78
CA ASP A 214 -23.10 9.17 12.08
C ASP A 214 -23.49 8.78 10.63
N LEU A 215 -24.02 9.74 9.86
CA LEU A 215 -24.40 9.53 8.45
C LEU A 215 -23.21 9.24 7.52
N THR A 216 -21.98 9.49 7.96
CA THR A 216 -20.74 9.18 7.21
C THR A 216 -20.08 7.89 7.65
N ALA A 217 -20.80 7.06 8.46
CA ALA A 217 -20.31 5.83 9.08
C ALA A 217 -19.13 6.02 10.07
N GLN A 218 -18.88 7.25 10.52
CA GLN A 218 -17.92 7.52 11.57
C GLN A 218 -18.50 7.15 12.94
N GLY A 219 -17.68 6.56 13.81
CA GLY A 219 -18.10 6.24 15.17
C GLY A 219 -18.40 7.49 15.99
N VAL A 220 -19.50 7.49 16.74
CA VAL A 220 -19.88 8.57 17.65
C VAL A 220 -19.41 8.23 19.06
N PRO A 221 -18.34 8.85 19.57
CA PRO A 221 -17.83 8.60 20.92
C PRO A 221 -18.73 9.23 21.97
N GLY A 222 -18.78 8.59 23.16
CA GLY A 222 -19.54 9.13 24.30
C GLY A 222 -21.05 9.10 24.10
N ALA A 223 -21.58 8.40 23.13
CA ALA A 223 -23.01 8.19 22.97
C ALA A 223 -23.53 7.27 24.08
N LEU A 224 -24.63 7.68 24.72
CA LEU A 224 -25.31 6.87 25.70
C LEU A 224 -26.26 5.89 24.99
N VAL A 225 -26.11 4.61 25.27
CA VAL A 225 -26.89 3.54 24.66
C VAL A 225 -27.68 2.83 25.74
N ASP A 226 -29.02 2.90 25.65
CA ASP A 226 -29.95 2.29 26.59
C ASP A 226 -30.63 1.07 25.93
N LEU A 227 -30.54 -0.12 26.52
CA LEU A 227 -31.38 -1.24 26.24
C LEU A 227 -32.61 -1.17 27.14
N MET A 228 -33.69 -0.60 26.60
CA MET A 228 -34.81 -0.10 27.42
C MET A 228 -35.54 -1.19 28.20
N ASP A 229 -35.71 -2.36 27.57
CA ASP A 229 -36.47 -3.48 28.16
C ASP A 229 -35.67 -4.21 29.26
N ALA A 230 -34.35 -4.19 29.16
CA ALA A 230 -33.44 -4.87 30.09
C ALA A 230 -32.90 -3.90 31.17
N GLY A 231 -33.15 -2.61 31.03
CA GLY A 231 -32.60 -1.59 31.92
C GLY A 231 -31.08 -1.46 31.92
N LEU A 232 -30.43 -1.96 30.84
CA LEU A 232 -28.99 -1.89 30.66
C LEU A 232 -28.60 -0.60 29.96
N ARG A 233 -27.49 -0.03 30.39
CA ARG A 233 -26.96 1.24 29.86
C ARG A 233 -25.45 1.14 29.69
N GLU A 234 -24.98 1.58 28.52
CA GLU A 234 -23.57 1.64 28.16
C GLU A 234 -23.23 2.97 27.49
N THR A 235 -21.96 3.30 27.50
CA THR A 235 -21.43 4.48 26.79
C THR A 235 -20.44 4.03 25.72
N THR A 236 -20.56 4.60 24.54
CA THR A 236 -19.64 4.24 23.44
C THR A 236 -18.22 4.74 23.69
N ASN A 237 -17.25 3.92 23.29
CA ASN A 237 -15.84 4.27 23.30
C ASN A 237 -15.49 5.26 22.16
N ASP A 238 -14.20 5.61 22.01
CA ASP A 238 -13.68 6.53 20.98
C ASP A 238 -14.00 6.11 19.54
N ASN A 239 -14.28 4.84 19.30
CA ASN A 239 -14.67 4.28 18.01
C ASN A 239 -16.19 4.15 17.84
N GLY A 240 -16.97 4.67 18.78
CA GLY A 240 -18.42 4.55 18.79
C GLY A 240 -18.95 3.17 19.16
N GLN A 241 -18.14 2.28 19.76
CA GLN A 241 -18.52 0.91 20.10
C GLN A 241 -19.09 0.84 21.52
N PHE A 242 -20.14 0.02 21.71
CA PHE A 242 -20.70 -0.36 22.99
C PHE A 242 -20.76 -1.88 23.17
N ASN A 243 -20.89 -2.35 24.40
CA ASN A 243 -20.96 -3.77 24.71
C ASN A 243 -21.85 -4.03 25.93
N PHE A 244 -22.90 -4.83 25.75
CA PHE A 244 -23.74 -5.33 26.84
C PHE A 244 -23.28 -6.77 27.19
N GLU A 245 -22.92 -7.00 28.45
CA GLU A 245 -22.31 -8.27 28.87
C GLU A 245 -23.33 -9.40 29.03
N SER A 246 -24.61 -9.09 29.34
CA SER A 246 -25.62 -10.11 29.59
C SER A 246 -26.98 -9.61 29.14
N VAL A 247 -27.43 -10.12 28.00
CA VAL A 247 -28.73 -9.82 27.42
C VAL A 247 -29.50 -11.12 27.22
N SER A 248 -30.78 -11.13 27.53
CA SER A 248 -31.65 -12.26 27.23
C SER A 248 -31.89 -12.40 25.73
N ALA A 249 -32.13 -13.64 25.27
CA ALA A 249 -32.57 -13.85 23.90
C ALA A 249 -33.97 -13.28 23.67
N GLY A 250 -34.17 -12.63 22.51
CA GLY A 250 -35.46 -12.10 22.12
C GLY A 250 -35.42 -10.72 21.48
N ALA A 251 -36.59 -10.12 21.33
CA ALA A 251 -36.74 -8.77 20.81
C ALA A 251 -36.64 -7.75 21.93
N HIS A 252 -35.86 -6.71 21.69
CA HIS A 252 -35.61 -5.60 22.61
C HIS A 252 -35.79 -4.27 21.89
N THR A 253 -35.76 -3.18 22.65
CA THR A 253 -35.73 -1.81 22.14
C THR A 253 -34.47 -1.11 22.61
N ILE A 254 -33.65 -0.63 21.67
CA ILE A 254 -32.43 0.10 21.95
C ILE A 254 -32.58 1.58 21.59
N ARG A 255 -32.06 2.45 22.44
CA ARG A 255 -32.03 3.89 22.24
C ARG A 255 -30.62 4.43 22.37
N ALA A 256 -30.19 5.25 21.41
CA ALA A 256 -28.92 5.95 21.45
C ALA A 256 -29.12 7.48 21.52
N VAL A 257 -28.34 8.14 22.36
CA VAL A 257 -28.35 9.60 22.57
C VAL A 257 -26.93 10.12 22.62
N ALA A 258 -26.62 11.14 21.81
CA ALA A 258 -25.31 11.80 21.82
C ALA A 258 -25.48 13.33 21.68
N VAL A 259 -24.50 14.07 22.18
CA VAL A 259 -24.48 15.54 22.08
C VAL A 259 -24.32 15.94 20.60
N GLY A 260 -25.19 16.83 20.12
CA GLY A 260 -25.19 17.28 18.72
C GLY A 260 -25.95 16.39 17.75
N PHE A 261 -26.61 15.32 18.24
CA PHE A 261 -27.40 14.40 17.46
C PHE A 261 -28.83 14.25 17.96
N LYS A 262 -29.73 13.90 17.05
CA LYS A 262 -31.12 13.54 17.42
C LYS A 262 -31.11 12.14 18.04
N PRO A 263 -31.85 11.95 19.17
CA PRO A 263 -32.00 10.62 19.74
C PRO A 263 -32.62 9.64 18.75
N GLN A 264 -32.03 8.44 18.67
CA GLN A 264 -32.54 7.36 17.80
C GLN A 264 -33.00 6.18 18.64
N THR A 265 -34.16 5.62 18.30
CA THR A 265 -34.69 4.41 18.92
C THR A 265 -35.05 3.42 17.81
N GLN A 266 -34.64 2.16 17.99
CA GLN A 266 -34.90 1.12 16.98
C GLN A 266 -35.15 -0.24 17.64
N PRO A 267 -35.85 -1.18 16.95
CA PRO A 267 -35.93 -2.56 17.39
C PRO A 267 -34.55 -3.22 17.39
N PHE A 268 -34.35 -4.15 18.31
CA PHE A 268 -33.08 -4.81 18.55
C PHE A 268 -33.34 -6.27 18.92
N THR A 269 -32.87 -7.22 18.12
CA THR A 269 -33.08 -8.66 18.34
C THR A 269 -31.79 -9.34 18.76
N VAL A 270 -31.85 -10.20 19.77
CA VAL A 270 -30.73 -10.93 20.32
C VAL A 270 -31.00 -12.45 20.29
N PRO A 271 -30.13 -13.26 19.67
CA PRO A 271 -29.09 -12.87 18.74
C PRO A 271 -29.67 -12.38 17.42
N GLY A 272 -29.04 -11.38 16.79
CA GLY A 272 -29.40 -10.80 15.51
C GLY A 272 -28.21 -10.74 14.56
N SER A 273 -28.42 -10.17 13.38
CA SER A 273 -27.35 -9.90 12.43
C SER A 273 -26.46 -8.78 12.95
N PRO A 274 -25.16 -8.79 12.61
CA PRO A 274 -24.25 -7.71 13.02
C PRO A 274 -24.69 -6.32 12.57
N GLU A 275 -25.42 -6.21 11.47
CA GLU A 275 -25.99 -4.96 10.94
C GLU A 275 -27.10 -4.40 11.84
N ASP A 276 -27.87 -5.28 12.52
CA ASP A 276 -28.91 -4.90 13.47
C ASP A 276 -28.36 -4.18 14.70
N TYR A 277 -27.05 -4.33 14.94
CA TYR A 277 -26.33 -3.75 16.08
C TYR A 277 -25.63 -2.42 15.75
N VAL A 278 -25.89 -1.86 14.58
CA VAL A 278 -25.42 -0.54 14.18
C VAL A 278 -26.55 0.47 14.32
N ILE A 279 -26.31 1.54 15.10
CA ILE A 279 -27.26 2.63 15.31
C ILE A 279 -26.74 3.88 14.61
N THR A 280 -27.48 4.39 13.63
CA THR A 280 -27.08 5.60 12.89
C THR A 280 -27.79 6.82 13.48
N LEU A 281 -27.00 7.79 13.97
CA LEU A 281 -27.49 9.06 14.49
C LEU A 281 -27.47 10.13 13.40
N THR A 282 -28.51 10.97 13.38
CA THR A 282 -28.60 12.15 12.51
C THR A 282 -28.25 13.41 13.31
N PRO A 283 -27.44 14.33 12.76
CA PRO A 283 -27.18 15.62 13.41
C PRO A 283 -28.46 16.40 13.71
N LEU A 284 -28.40 17.30 14.71
CA LEU A 284 -29.51 18.19 15.10
C LEU A 284 -29.86 19.19 14.02
#